data_1d87e9eed2115c745a25f869f1ca56cf
#
_entry.id   1d87e9eed2115c745a25f869f1ca56cf
#
_cell.length_a   1.000
_cell.length_b   1.000
_cell.length_c   1.000
_cell.angle_alpha   90.00
_cell.angle_beta   90.00
_cell.angle_gamma   90.00
#
_symmetry.space_group_name_H-M   'P 1'
#
loop_
_entity.id
_entity.type
_entity.pdbx_description
1 polymer ?
#
loop_
_entity_poly.entity_id
_entity_poly.type
_entity_poly.pdbx_seq_one_letter_code
_entity_poly.pdbx_strand_id
1 'polypeptide(L)'
;MTVRTIAPHRHAIADVHDIICYYRELAGTAVAENFAIEIDEACARLRQHPNIGFPRPALELDIEGIKSWALKRFPHQIFYEIQNDHVELWRILHPRRDITQATLSRQRFQ
;
A
#
# COMPACT_ATOMS: atom_id res chain seq x y z
N MET A 1 -2.90 23.62 -3.17
CA MET A 1 -3.21 22.19 -3.10
C MET A 1 -2.84 21.67 -1.72
N THR A 2 -3.74 20.96 -1.07
CA THR A 2 -3.51 20.48 0.28
C THR A 2 -2.72 19.17 0.26
N VAL A 3 -1.62 19.14 0.99
CA VAL A 3 -0.83 17.92 1.20
C VAL A 3 -1.38 17.20 2.42
N ARG A 4 -1.73 15.92 2.25
CA ARG A 4 -2.28 15.13 3.34
C ARG A 4 -1.18 14.34 4.04
N THR A 5 -1.41 14.04 5.32
CA THR A 5 -0.53 13.18 6.09
C THR A 5 -0.78 11.72 5.71
N ILE A 6 0.28 10.94 5.65
CA ILE A 6 0.16 9.49 5.50
C ILE A 6 0.09 8.88 6.90
N ALA A 7 -0.92 8.04 7.12
CA ALA A 7 -1.08 7.31 8.38
C ALA A 7 -1.14 5.82 8.07
N PRO A 8 -0.04 5.08 8.24
CA PRO A 8 -0.06 3.65 7.93
C PRO A 8 -0.76 2.87 9.04
N HIS A 9 -1.62 1.95 8.64
CA HIS A 9 -2.18 0.99 9.58
C HIS A 9 -1.08 0.03 10.02
N ARG A 10 -1.24 -0.57 11.21
CA ARG A 10 -0.25 -1.51 11.75
C ARG A 10 0.05 -2.67 10.81
N HIS A 11 -0.96 -3.14 10.07
CA HIS A 11 -0.77 -4.22 9.10
C HIS A 11 0.05 -3.78 7.89
N ALA A 12 -0.09 -2.52 7.47
CA ALA A 12 0.73 -1.98 6.39
C ALA A 12 2.19 -1.87 6.82
N ILE A 13 2.42 -1.44 8.06
CA ILE A 13 3.78 -1.37 8.62
C ILE A 13 4.41 -2.76 8.64
N ALA A 14 3.66 -3.75 9.10
CA ALA A 14 4.13 -5.13 9.13
C ALA A 14 4.40 -5.66 7.73
N ASP A 15 3.54 -5.34 6.75
CA ASP A 15 3.75 -5.75 5.37
C ASP A 15 5.08 -5.22 4.83
N VAL A 16 5.34 -3.92 5.04
CA VAL A 16 6.60 -3.32 4.57
C VAL A 16 7.79 -3.98 5.20
N HIS A 17 7.74 -4.20 6.51
CA HIS A 17 8.82 -4.86 7.22
C HIS A 17 9.08 -6.27 6.67
N ASP A 18 8.03 -7.05 6.49
CA ASP A 18 8.15 -8.43 6.00
C ASP A 18 8.69 -8.47 4.58
N ILE A 19 8.25 -7.56 3.71
CA ILE A 19 8.73 -7.49 2.34
C ILE A 19 10.21 -7.10 2.30
N ILE A 20 10.62 -6.15 3.13
CA ILE A 20 12.02 -5.74 3.21
C ILE A 20 12.89 -6.91 3.66
N CYS A 21 12.47 -7.63 4.67
CA CYS A 21 13.20 -8.81 5.15
C CYS A 21 13.29 -9.89 4.07
N TYR A 22 12.20 -10.11 3.36
CA TYR A 22 12.16 -11.09 2.26
C TYR A 22 13.18 -10.74 1.18
N TYR A 23 13.19 -9.48 0.72
CA TYR A 23 14.12 -9.08 -0.32
C TYR A 23 15.57 -9.07 0.17
N ARG A 24 15.79 -8.71 1.44
CA ARG A 24 17.15 -8.73 1.98
C ARG A 24 17.72 -10.14 1.94
N GLU A 25 16.94 -11.13 2.30
CA GLU A 25 17.37 -12.52 2.30
C GLU A 25 17.50 -13.08 0.88
N LEU A 26 16.56 -12.76 0.00
CA LEU A 26 16.50 -13.32 -1.34
C LEU A 26 17.50 -12.66 -2.30
N ALA A 27 17.62 -11.32 -2.23
CA ALA A 27 18.32 -10.54 -3.25
C ALA A 27 19.33 -9.54 -2.71
N GLY A 28 19.49 -9.45 -1.39
CA GLY A 28 20.51 -8.60 -0.77
C GLY A 28 19.99 -7.25 -0.32
N THR A 29 20.84 -6.55 0.42
CA THR A 29 20.49 -5.30 1.08
C THR A 29 20.12 -4.20 0.07
N ALA A 30 20.82 -4.15 -1.07
CA ALA A 30 20.56 -3.10 -2.06
C ALA A 30 19.14 -3.17 -2.61
N VAL A 31 18.64 -4.37 -2.90
CA VAL A 31 17.27 -4.54 -3.40
C VAL A 31 16.26 -4.17 -2.31
N ALA A 32 16.51 -4.59 -1.07
CA ALA A 32 15.65 -4.24 0.04
C ALA A 32 15.58 -2.72 0.25
N GLU A 33 16.71 -2.03 0.14
CA GLU A 33 16.73 -0.58 0.23
C GLU A 33 15.96 0.08 -0.90
N ASN A 34 16.08 -0.45 -2.12
CA ASN A 34 15.32 0.07 -3.26
C ASN A 34 13.82 -0.06 -3.05
N PHE A 35 13.37 -1.15 -2.42
CA PHE A 35 11.97 -1.30 -2.09
C PHE A 35 11.52 -0.23 -1.09
N ALA A 36 12.31 0.01 -0.05
CA ALA A 36 11.99 1.03 0.96
C ALA A 36 11.91 2.42 0.32
N ILE A 37 12.86 2.74 -0.57
CA ILE A 37 12.85 4.02 -1.29
C ILE A 37 11.60 4.15 -2.14
N GLU A 38 11.22 3.11 -2.84
CA GLU A 38 10.02 3.18 -3.69
C GLU A 38 8.74 3.35 -2.87
N ILE A 39 8.65 2.73 -1.70
CA ILE A 39 7.52 2.95 -0.79
C ILE A 39 7.47 4.42 -0.37
N ASP A 40 8.61 5.01 0.00
CA ASP A 40 8.66 6.42 0.39
C ASP A 40 8.24 7.34 -0.75
N GLU A 41 8.70 7.06 -1.96
CA GLU A 41 8.32 7.84 -3.14
C GLU A 41 6.83 7.74 -3.43
N ALA A 42 6.27 6.53 -3.32
CA ALA A 42 4.84 6.32 -3.52
C ALA A 42 4.02 7.06 -2.47
N CYS A 43 4.44 7.01 -1.21
CA CYS A 43 3.75 7.74 -0.14
C CYS A 43 3.79 9.25 -0.38
N ALA A 44 4.93 9.78 -0.81
CA ALA A 44 5.04 11.21 -1.12
C ALA A 44 4.07 11.61 -2.23
N ARG A 45 3.95 10.77 -3.25
CA ARG A 45 3.01 11.04 -4.35
C ARG A 45 1.56 10.97 -3.88
N LEU A 46 1.21 9.99 -3.06
CA LEU A 46 -0.16 9.85 -2.54
C LEU A 46 -0.55 10.99 -1.60
N ARG A 47 0.41 11.56 -0.85
CA ARG A 47 0.13 12.72 -0.01
C ARG A 47 -0.27 13.93 -0.84
N GLN A 48 0.35 14.11 -2.00
CA GLN A 48 0.09 15.26 -2.86
C GLN A 48 -1.10 15.03 -3.78
N HIS A 49 -1.29 13.79 -4.23
CA HIS A 49 -2.31 13.45 -5.21
C HIS A 49 -3.05 12.18 -4.78
N PRO A 50 -3.86 12.25 -3.70
CA PRO A 50 -4.47 11.02 -3.16
C PRO A 50 -5.46 10.35 -4.09
N ASN A 51 -5.97 11.07 -5.09
CA ASN A 51 -6.95 10.51 -6.03
C ASN A 51 -6.33 9.77 -7.22
N ILE A 52 -5.00 9.65 -7.30
CA ILE A 52 -4.35 9.00 -8.44
C ILE A 52 -4.51 7.49 -8.46
N GLY A 53 -4.84 6.89 -7.33
CA GLY A 53 -5.03 5.44 -7.27
C GLY A 53 -6.29 4.98 -7.99
N PHE A 54 -6.33 3.69 -8.31
CA PHE A 54 -7.47 3.10 -8.99
C PHE A 54 -8.51 2.63 -7.97
N PRO A 55 -9.81 2.86 -8.24
CA PRO A 55 -10.87 2.34 -7.38
C PRO A 55 -11.19 0.88 -7.63
N ARG A 56 -10.37 0.19 -8.41
CA ARG A 56 -10.61 -1.18 -8.84
C ARG A 56 -10.85 -2.17 -7.69
N PRO A 57 -10.12 -2.09 -6.56
CA PRO A 57 -10.43 -2.99 -5.45
C PRO A 57 -11.84 -2.87 -4.94
N ALA A 58 -12.39 -1.65 -4.89
CA ALA A 58 -13.78 -1.44 -4.48
C ALA A 58 -14.75 -2.09 -5.46
N LEU A 59 -14.47 -1.96 -6.76
CA LEU A 59 -15.33 -2.52 -7.79
C LEU A 59 -15.28 -4.03 -7.84
N GLU A 60 -14.09 -4.62 -7.72
CA GLU A 60 -13.90 -6.06 -7.84
C GLU A 60 -14.16 -6.81 -6.55
N LEU A 61 -13.83 -6.19 -5.42
CA LEU A 61 -13.92 -6.82 -4.11
C LEU A 61 -15.08 -6.30 -3.27
N ASP A 62 -15.88 -5.42 -3.82
CA ASP A 62 -17.04 -4.82 -3.15
C ASP A 62 -16.67 -4.15 -1.82
N ILE A 63 -15.55 -3.44 -1.80
CA ILE A 63 -15.06 -2.71 -0.63
C ILE A 63 -15.00 -1.24 -1.00
N GLU A 64 -15.99 -0.47 -0.56
CA GLU A 64 -16.08 0.95 -0.88
C GLU A 64 -14.92 1.73 -0.28
N GLY A 65 -14.47 2.73 -1.03
CA GLY A 65 -13.49 3.70 -0.56
C GLY A 65 -12.05 3.28 -0.69
N ILE A 66 -11.80 2.02 -0.98
CA ILE A 66 -10.42 1.52 -1.12
C ILE A 66 -9.90 1.81 -2.50
N LYS A 67 -8.69 2.37 -2.56
CA LYS A 67 -7.97 2.61 -3.81
C LYS A 67 -6.69 1.80 -3.81
N SER A 68 -6.13 1.56 -4.99
CA SER A 68 -4.86 0.88 -5.12
C SER A 68 -3.88 1.68 -5.96
N TRP A 69 -2.62 1.56 -5.63
CA TRP A 69 -1.52 2.17 -6.39
C TRP A 69 -0.42 1.14 -6.58
N ALA A 70 -0.12 0.81 -7.83
CA ALA A 70 0.91 -0.18 -8.15
C ALA A 70 2.29 0.45 -8.06
N LEU A 71 3.24 -0.27 -7.46
CA LEU A 71 4.63 0.14 -7.46
C LEU A 71 5.21 -0.04 -8.85
N LYS A 72 6.26 0.73 -9.17
CA LYS A 72 6.83 0.73 -10.52
C LYS A 72 7.78 -0.43 -10.77
N ARG A 73 8.66 -0.70 -9.80
CA ARG A 73 9.74 -1.68 -9.96
C ARG A 73 9.51 -2.97 -9.19
N PHE A 74 8.43 -3.03 -8.44
CA PHE A 74 8.06 -4.20 -7.64
C PHE A 74 6.62 -4.56 -7.94
N PRO A 75 6.24 -5.84 -7.79
CA PRO A 75 4.89 -6.27 -8.16
C PRO A 75 3.80 -5.86 -7.17
N HIS A 76 4.18 -5.33 -6.01
CA HIS A 76 3.25 -5.05 -4.93
C HIS A 76 2.37 -3.85 -5.24
N GLN A 77 1.20 -3.82 -4.59
CA GLN A 77 0.27 -2.70 -4.66
C GLN A 77 0.00 -2.18 -3.27
N ILE A 78 -0.12 -0.85 -3.17
CA ILE A 78 -0.51 -0.16 -1.95
C ILE A 78 -2.03 -0.02 -1.97
N PHE A 79 -2.70 -0.51 -0.94
CA PHE A 79 -4.15 -0.31 -0.75
C PHE A 79 -4.35 0.76 0.31
N TYR A 80 -5.13 1.78 -0.02
CA TYR A 80 -5.29 2.94 0.85
C TYR A 80 -6.70 3.51 0.75
N GLU A 81 -7.04 4.35 1.74
CA GLU A 81 -8.31 5.06 1.79
C GLU A 81 -8.03 6.52 2.11
N ILE A 82 -8.78 7.42 1.45
CA ILE A 82 -8.67 8.86 1.70
C ILE A 82 -9.61 9.20 2.85
N GLN A 83 -9.04 9.74 3.93
CA GLN A 83 -9.79 10.26 5.06
C GLN A 83 -9.84 11.79 4.98
N ASN A 84 -10.57 12.44 5.91
CA ASN A 84 -10.72 13.88 5.87
C ASN A 84 -9.40 14.64 5.98
N ASP A 85 -8.50 14.18 6.82
CA ASP A 85 -7.26 14.88 7.14
C ASP A 85 -6.00 14.08 6.80
N HIS A 86 -6.15 12.83 6.33
CA HIS A 86 -5.00 12.00 6.05
C HIS A 86 -5.33 10.92 5.01
N VAL A 87 -4.30 10.25 4.53
CA VAL A 87 -4.42 9.05 3.70
C VAL A 87 -4.02 7.86 4.56
N GLU A 88 -4.93 6.93 4.74
CA GLU A 88 -4.66 5.74 5.53
C GLU A 88 -4.17 4.61 4.63
N LEU A 89 -2.96 4.14 4.88
CA LEU A 89 -2.43 2.97 4.17
C LEU A 89 -2.92 1.71 4.87
N TRP A 90 -3.61 0.86 4.13
CA TRP A 90 -4.21 -0.34 4.70
C TRP A 90 -3.30 -1.54 4.59
N ARG A 91 -2.84 -1.85 3.38
CA ARG A 91 -1.98 -2.99 3.12
C ARG A 91 -1.05 -2.73 1.95
N ILE A 92 0.08 -3.42 1.95
CA ILE A 92 0.95 -3.52 0.77
C ILE A 92 1.00 -5.00 0.42
N LEU A 93 0.37 -5.38 -0.69
CA LEU A 93 0.12 -6.78 -1.00
C LEU A 93 0.64 -7.15 -2.37
N HIS A 94 1.07 -8.41 -2.51
CA HIS A 94 1.44 -8.98 -3.79
C HIS A 94 0.15 -9.38 -4.53
N PRO A 95 -0.06 -8.91 -5.78
CA PRO A 95 -1.36 -9.07 -6.44
C PRO A 95 -1.76 -10.52 -6.71
N ARG A 96 -0.81 -11.41 -6.86
CA ARG A 96 -1.11 -12.80 -7.18
C ARG A 96 -1.25 -13.71 -5.96
N ARG A 97 -0.75 -13.28 -4.80
CA ARG A 97 -0.71 -14.13 -3.61
C ARG A 97 -1.64 -13.67 -2.53
N ASP A 98 -1.74 -12.36 -2.38
CA ASP A 98 -2.25 -11.79 -1.12
C ASP A 98 -3.58 -11.09 -1.26
N ILE A 99 -3.97 -10.70 -2.49
CA ILE A 99 -5.17 -9.88 -2.66
C ILE A 99 -6.40 -10.77 -2.70
N THR A 100 -7.17 -10.72 -1.62
CA THR A 100 -8.48 -11.35 -1.54
C THR A 100 -9.43 -10.41 -0.82
N GLN A 101 -10.71 -10.59 -1.07
CA GLN A 101 -11.72 -9.83 -0.34
C GLN A 101 -11.62 -10.07 1.16
N ALA A 102 -11.37 -11.31 1.56
CA ALA A 102 -11.24 -11.66 2.98
C ALA A 102 -10.08 -10.92 3.63
N THR A 103 -8.93 -10.80 2.94
CA THR A 103 -7.77 -10.09 3.46
C THR A 103 -8.08 -8.62 3.70
N LEU A 104 -8.67 -7.95 2.70
CA LEU A 104 -8.98 -6.53 2.79
C LEU A 104 -10.11 -6.27 3.77
N SER A 105 -11.15 -7.11 3.76
CA SER A 105 -12.28 -6.96 4.67
C SER A 105 -11.88 -7.16 6.13
N ARG A 106 -11.02 -8.14 6.40
CA ARG A 106 -10.50 -8.37 7.75
C ARG A 106 -9.74 -7.15 8.25
N GLN A 107 -8.95 -6.56 7.39
CA GLN A 107 -8.22 -5.34 7.69
C GLN A 107 -9.18 -4.22 8.11
N ARG A 108 -10.31 -4.09 7.41
CA ARG A 108 -11.28 -3.03 7.64
C ARG A 108 -11.91 -3.11 9.03
N PHE A 109 -12.10 -4.31 9.56
CA PHE A 109 -12.78 -4.51 10.82
C PHE A 109 -11.84 -4.68 12.02
N GLN A 110 -10.56 -4.58 11.81
CA GLN A 110 -9.56 -4.59 12.87
C GLN A 110 -8.97 -3.21 13.05
#